data_c9a819b384c411679a23387db1f98512
#
_entry.id   c9a819b384c411679a23387db1f98512
#
_cell.length_a   1.000
_cell.length_b   1.000
_cell.length_c   1.000
_cell.angle_alpha   90.00
_cell.angle_beta   90.00
_cell.angle_gamma   90.00
#
_symmetry.space_group_name_H-M   'P 1'
#
loop_
_entity.id
_entity.type
_entity.pdbx_description
1 polymer ?
#
loop_
_entity_poly.entity_id
_entity_poly.type
_entity_poly.pdbx_seq_one_letter_code
_entity_poly.pdbx_strand_id
1 'polypeptide(L)'
;LTFDDEIDTGGSLVSAFGALKAAGATQLYATASHGVFSNGATDRICRFDDLEELVVTDTVPISEEKSHPKLTILQSCDLLGEAIYRIHNGHSVGEMFTY
;
A
#
# COMPACT_ATOMS: atom_id res chain seq x y z
N LEU A 1 -9.27 7.94 4.31
CA LEU A 1 -7.96 7.36 3.98
C LEU A 1 -7.52 6.43 5.10
N THR A 2 -7.19 5.18 4.77
CA THR A 2 -6.62 4.20 5.69
C THR A 2 -5.13 4.03 5.44
N PHE A 3 -4.38 3.82 6.52
CA PHE A 3 -2.95 3.47 6.47
C PHE A 3 -2.72 2.16 7.22
N ASP A 4 -1.91 1.28 6.63
CA ASP A 4 -1.49 0.03 7.25
C ASP A 4 -0.03 -0.26 6.90
N ASP A 5 0.59 -1.18 7.60
CA ASP A 5 1.92 -1.68 7.25
C ASP A 5 1.83 -2.73 6.14
N GLU A 6 0.85 -3.63 6.21
CA GLU A 6 0.72 -4.76 5.30
C GLU A 6 -0.75 -5.04 4.95
N ILE A 7 -1.00 -5.42 3.70
CA ILE A 7 -2.28 -5.98 3.25
C ILE A 7 -1.99 -7.38 2.70
N ASP A 8 -2.51 -8.39 3.36
CA ASP A 8 -2.36 -9.78 2.93
C ASP A 8 -3.67 -10.30 2.30
N THR A 9 -4.56 -10.88 3.07
CA THR A 9 -5.84 -11.42 2.55
C THR A 9 -6.90 -10.34 2.34
N GLY A 10 -6.73 -9.18 2.93
CA GLY A 10 -7.64 -8.04 2.81
C GLY A 10 -8.89 -8.11 3.68
N GLY A 11 -9.04 -9.14 4.51
CA GLY A 11 -10.23 -9.28 5.36
C GLY A 11 -10.42 -8.13 6.35
N SER A 12 -9.35 -7.73 7.03
CA SER A 12 -9.37 -6.60 7.98
C SER A 12 -9.70 -5.29 7.27
N LEU A 13 -9.14 -5.05 6.09
CA LEU A 13 -9.37 -3.85 5.31
C LEU A 13 -10.82 -3.76 4.83
N VAL A 14 -11.37 -4.85 4.31
CA VAL A 14 -12.78 -4.92 3.88
C VAL A 14 -13.73 -4.67 5.06
N SER A 15 -13.43 -5.23 6.22
CA SER A 15 -14.19 -4.95 7.45
C SER A 15 -14.11 -3.47 7.85
N ALA A 16 -12.94 -2.87 7.76
CA ALA A 16 -12.75 -1.44 8.03
C ALA A 16 -13.55 -0.57 7.05
N PHE A 17 -13.60 -0.91 5.78
CA PHE A 17 -14.40 -0.21 4.78
C PHE A 17 -15.89 -0.24 5.12
N GLY A 18 -16.39 -1.40 5.54
CA GLY A 18 -17.77 -1.53 5.99
C GLY A 18 -18.11 -0.62 7.17
N ALA A 19 -17.22 -0.56 8.16
CA ALA A 19 -17.37 0.31 9.32
C ALA A 19 -17.31 1.80 8.96
N LEU A 20 -16.39 2.19 8.09
CA LEU A 20 -16.25 3.56 7.61
C LEU A 20 -17.47 4.02 6.80
N LYS A 21 -17.99 3.14 5.94
CA LYS A 21 -19.25 3.40 5.22
C LYS A 21 -20.42 3.62 6.18
N ALA A 22 -20.56 2.74 7.16
CA ALA A 22 -21.61 2.87 8.18
C ALA A 22 -21.49 4.18 8.98
N ALA A 23 -20.26 4.69 9.14
CA ALA A 23 -19.99 5.97 9.79
C ALA A 23 -20.17 7.20 8.87
N GLY A 24 -20.55 7.00 7.60
CA GLY A 24 -20.85 8.06 6.65
C GLY A 24 -19.76 8.41 5.64
N ALA A 25 -18.70 7.60 5.54
CA ALA A 25 -17.69 7.80 4.50
C ALA A 25 -18.29 7.51 3.12
N THR A 26 -18.06 8.42 2.17
CA THR A 26 -18.58 8.34 0.80
C THR A 26 -17.52 7.96 -0.21
N GLN A 27 -16.25 8.21 0.10
CA GLN A 27 -15.10 7.85 -0.72
C GLN A 27 -14.03 7.23 0.17
N LEU A 28 -13.42 6.15 -0.31
CA LEU A 28 -12.39 5.43 0.42
C LEU A 28 -11.09 5.42 -0.38
N TYR A 29 -10.00 5.64 0.32
CA TYR A 29 -8.64 5.48 -0.17
C TYR A 29 -7.90 4.60 0.83
N ALA A 30 -7.14 3.64 0.34
CA ALA A 30 -6.37 2.75 1.19
C ALA A 30 -4.91 2.74 0.77
N THR A 31 -4.02 2.70 1.74
CA THR A 31 -2.59 2.58 1.48
C THR A 31 -1.93 1.67 2.50
N ALA A 32 -0.92 0.94 2.04
CA ALA A 32 -0.04 0.14 2.88
C ALA A 32 1.39 0.17 2.35
N SER A 33 2.35 -0.04 3.23
CA SER A 33 3.74 -0.19 2.81
C SER A 33 3.93 -1.47 2.00
N HIS A 34 3.33 -2.58 2.41
CA HIS A 34 3.55 -3.89 1.81
C HIS A 34 2.25 -4.51 1.31
N GLY A 35 2.17 -4.74 0.00
CA GLY A 35 1.06 -5.45 -0.62
C GLY A 35 1.41 -6.91 -0.90
N VAL A 36 0.98 -7.83 -0.05
CA VAL A 36 1.16 -9.28 -0.26
C VAL A 36 0.06 -9.83 -1.15
N PHE A 37 -1.18 -9.42 -0.90
CA PHE A 37 -2.35 -9.75 -1.71
C PHE A 37 -2.55 -11.24 -1.96
N SER A 38 -2.61 -12.03 -0.90
CA SER A 38 -2.89 -13.46 -0.99
C SER A 38 -4.35 -13.75 -1.31
N ASN A 39 -4.60 -14.89 -1.93
CA ASN A 39 -5.94 -15.46 -2.11
C ASN A 39 -6.96 -14.51 -2.78
N GLY A 40 -6.57 -13.80 -3.82
CA GLY A 40 -7.47 -12.91 -4.55
C GLY A 40 -7.84 -11.64 -3.79
N ALA A 41 -6.98 -11.20 -2.88
CA ALA A 41 -7.23 -10.03 -2.04
C ALA A 41 -7.45 -8.76 -2.86
N THR A 42 -6.68 -8.54 -3.93
CA THR A 42 -6.82 -7.36 -4.78
C THR A 42 -8.25 -7.22 -5.32
N ASP A 43 -8.78 -8.30 -5.91
CA ASP A 43 -10.14 -8.31 -6.45
C ASP A 43 -11.18 -8.08 -5.34
N ARG A 44 -10.99 -8.72 -4.19
CA ARG A 44 -11.91 -8.59 -3.05
C ARG A 44 -11.97 -7.15 -2.53
N ILE A 45 -10.83 -6.51 -2.39
CA ILE A 45 -10.72 -5.14 -1.91
C ILE A 45 -11.27 -4.16 -2.96
N CYS A 46 -10.87 -4.32 -4.21
CA CYS A 46 -11.22 -3.40 -5.29
C CYS A 46 -12.68 -3.51 -5.76
N ARG A 47 -13.41 -4.53 -5.33
CA ARG A 47 -14.88 -4.63 -5.54
C ARG A 47 -15.70 -3.61 -4.77
N PHE A 48 -15.12 -2.97 -3.76
CA PHE A 48 -15.81 -1.88 -3.08
C PHE A 48 -15.97 -0.70 -4.04
N ASP A 49 -17.21 -0.37 -4.38
CA ASP A 49 -17.50 0.73 -5.32
C ASP A 49 -17.00 2.07 -4.81
N ASP A 50 -17.07 2.31 -3.50
CA ASP A 50 -16.61 3.54 -2.87
C ASP A 50 -15.09 3.63 -2.71
N LEU A 51 -14.35 2.56 -3.00
CA LEU A 51 -12.88 2.61 -3.05
C LEU A 51 -12.43 3.26 -4.35
N GLU A 52 -11.78 4.41 -4.22
CA GLU A 52 -11.23 5.16 -5.35
C GLU A 52 -9.84 4.63 -5.75
N GLU A 53 -8.99 4.41 -4.77
CA GLU A 53 -7.60 4.00 -5.02
C GLU A 53 -7.05 3.17 -3.86
N LEU A 54 -6.27 2.15 -4.23
CA LEU A 54 -5.46 1.32 -3.34
C LEU A 54 -3.99 1.53 -3.70
N VAL A 55 -3.18 2.01 -2.76
CA VAL A 55 -1.77 2.36 -3.01
C VAL A 55 -0.86 1.50 -2.14
N VAL A 56 0.12 0.87 -2.74
CA VAL A 56 1.18 0.12 -2.05
C VAL A 56 2.53 0.45 -2.66
N THR A 57 3.61 0.05 -2.00
CA THR A 57 4.95 0.11 -2.58
C THR A 57 5.31 -1.21 -3.28
N ASP A 58 6.40 -1.21 -4.00
CA ASP A 58 6.96 -2.39 -4.67
C ASP A 58 7.90 -3.22 -3.78
N THR A 59 7.85 -3.04 -2.47
CA THR A 59 8.67 -3.77 -1.49
C THR A 59 8.41 -5.28 -1.51
N VAL A 60 7.22 -5.70 -1.91
CA VAL A 60 6.86 -7.08 -2.20
C VAL A 60 6.49 -7.17 -3.68
N PRO A 61 7.06 -8.09 -4.46
CA PRO A 61 6.71 -8.24 -5.86
C PRO A 61 5.23 -8.53 -6.06
N ILE A 62 4.60 -7.81 -6.98
CA ILE A 62 3.18 -7.96 -7.31
C ILE A 62 3.07 -8.49 -8.73
N SER A 63 2.55 -9.71 -8.88
CA SER A 63 2.35 -10.33 -10.18
C SER A 63 1.21 -9.68 -10.95
N GLU A 64 1.20 -9.83 -12.28
CA GLU A 64 0.17 -9.26 -13.15
C GLU A 64 -1.24 -9.73 -12.78
N GLU A 65 -1.38 -10.96 -12.33
CA GLU A 65 -2.69 -11.52 -11.90
C GLU A 65 -3.29 -10.80 -10.70
N LYS A 66 -2.47 -10.09 -9.91
CA LYS A 66 -2.88 -9.26 -8.77
C LYS A 66 -3.13 -7.80 -9.17
N SER A 67 -2.88 -7.44 -10.41
CA SER A 67 -3.08 -6.09 -10.90
C SER A 67 -4.56 -5.72 -10.97
N HIS A 68 -4.87 -4.47 -10.75
CA HIS A 68 -6.23 -3.94 -10.87
C HIS A 68 -6.18 -2.45 -11.22
N PRO A 69 -7.17 -1.90 -11.99
CA PRO A 69 -7.20 -0.48 -12.32
C PRO A 69 -7.16 0.47 -11.13
N LYS A 70 -7.68 0.06 -9.96
CA LYS A 70 -7.65 0.85 -8.72
C LYS A 70 -6.34 0.71 -7.93
N LEU A 71 -5.45 -0.24 -8.31
CA LEU A 71 -4.18 -0.48 -7.62
C LEU A 71 -3.08 0.38 -8.23
N THR A 72 -2.45 1.19 -7.41
CA THR A 72 -1.26 1.97 -7.73
C THR A 72 -0.07 1.43 -6.95
N ILE A 73 1.04 1.17 -7.64
CA ILE A 73 2.29 0.68 -7.05
C ILE A 73 3.32 1.78 -7.12
N LEU A 74 3.78 2.24 -5.96
CA LEU A 74 4.85 3.23 -5.85
C LEU A 74 6.21 2.55 -5.81
N GLN A 75 7.16 3.08 -6.56
CA GLN A 75 8.53 2.56 -6.58
C GLN A 75 9.30 3.03 -5.34
N SER A 76 9.99 2.11 -4.69
CA SER A 76 10.84 2.34 -3.51
C SER A 76 12.34 2.36 -3.84
N CYS A 77 12.70 2.13 -5.09
CA CYS A 77 14.10 1.96 -5.51
C CYS A 77 14.99 3.17 -5.20
N ASP A 78 14.49 4.39 -5.39
CA ASP A 78 15.28 5.60 -5.13
C ASP A 78 15.58 5.75 -3.63
N LEU A 79 14.58 5.53 -2.78
CA LEU A 79 14.73 5.57 -1.34
C LEU A 79 15.71 4.51 -0.83
N LEU A 80 15.53 3.27 -1.28
CA LEU A 80 16.38 2.16 -0.87
C LEU A 80 17.80 2.29 -1.43
N GLY A 81 17.94 2.73 -2.67
CA GLY A 81 19.22 2.99 -3.31
C GLY A 81 20.02 4.07 -2.59
N GLU A 82 19.38 5.17 -2.22
CA GLU A 82 20.03 6.23 -1.43
C GLU A 82 20.44 5.73 -0.04
N ALA A 83 19.60 4.95 0.63
CA ALA A 83 19.95 4.35 1.92
C ALA A 83 21.17 3.46 1.82
N ILE A 84 21.23 2.59 0.81
CA ILE A 84 22.38 1.69 0.56
C ILE A 84 23.64 2.52 0.30
N TYR A 85 23.55 3.54 -0.56
CA TYR A 85 24.67 4.41 -0.87
C TYR A 85 25.23 5.10 0.39
N ARG A 86 24.35 5.66 1.23
CA ARG A 86 24.74 6.33 2.47
C ARG A 86 25.39 5.37 3.46
N ILE A 87 24.82 4.20 3.67
CA ILE A 87 25.39 3.17 4.57
C ILE A 87 26.77 2.74 4.07
N HIS A 88 26.91 2.49 2.77
CA HIS A 88 28.19 2.08 2.18
C HIS A 88 29.29 3.15 2.35
N ASN A 89 28.95 4.41 2.25
CA ASN A 89 29.90 5.53 2.35
C ASN A 89 30.01 6.13 3.75
N GLY A 90 29.38 5.55 4.76
CA GLY A 90 29.41 6.03 6.14
C GLY A 90 28.66 7.35 6.36
N HIS A 91 27.70 7.68 5.51
CA HIS A 91 26.87 8.87 5.63
C HIS A 91 25.64 8.60 6.52
N SER A 92 25.06 9.68 7.06
CA SER A 92 23.86 9.57 7.87
C SER A 92 22.64 9.21 7.05
N VAL A 93 21.97 8.11 7.41
CA VAL A 93 20.66 7.74 6.85
C VAL A 93 19.54 8.65 7.42
N GLY A 94 19.71 9.15 8.65
CA GLY A 94 18.73 10.02 9.28
C GLY A 94 18.48 11.33 8.51
N GLU A 95 19.47 11.82 7.78
CA GLU A 95 19.32 13.02 6.95
C GLU A 95 18.35 12.84 5.77
N MET A 96 18.06 11.62 5.36
CA MET A 96 17.05 11.35 4.33
C MET A 96 15.64 11.70 4.77
N PHE A 97 15.41 11.80 6.06
CA PHE A 97 14.10 12.02 6.68
C PHE A 97 13.98 13.40 7.34
N THR A 98 14.76 14.37 6.90
CA THR A 98 14.59 15.77 7.31
C THR A 98 13.35 16.36 6.62
N TYR A 99 12.38 16.70 7.43
CA TYR A 99 11.12 17.30 7.00
C TYR A 99 11.14 18.82 7.19
#